data_f2f9703038cd898031da07b6affce57c
#
_entry.id   f2f9703038cd898031da07b6affce57c
#
_cell.length_a   1.000
_cell.length_b   1.000
_cell.length_c   1.000
_cell.angle_alpha   90.00
_cell.angle_beta   90.00
_cell.angle_gamma   90.00
#
_symmetry.space_group_name_H-M   'P 1'
#
loop_
_entity.id
_entity.type
_entity.pdbx_description
1 polymer ?
#
loop_
_entity_poly.entity_id
_entity_poly.type
_entity_poly.pdbx_seq_one_letter_code
_entity_poly.pdbx_strand_id
1 'polypeptide(L)'
;MDFDNKIKNQIRNYLFMQGILSNQTVWHTQTGGRTNKVWRLVGEQDLICKLYLDTATNPLFNNTPEAEYKCLLWLDGSDIAPQPYKYLKTPFGEVLMYNYIKGKIWSHNVDAVSELLTRIRKHQHPKGLRILSNLPSDIKQTGIEITNKLNSYHKNKLNMICPDISISDIEPVLLHTDVVPGNLILGDKGLRLIDWQCPAVGDPIIDITMFLSPGMHEIYGSGKLSMKDHQTFLLNLTPQLRSRYNMIGPLYHWRLAAYCFWKAEQGFIEYENAASAEIDLLKMI
;
A
#
# COMPACT_ATOMS: atom_id res chain seq x y z
N MET A 1 6.76 14.99 -28.13
CA MET A 1 5.65 15.19 -27.14
C MET A 1 5.72 13.99 -26.22
N ASP A 2 5.93 14.21 -24.93
CA ASP A 2 6.13 13.16 -23.94
C ASP A 2 4.89 12.25 -23.89
N PHE A 3 5.09 10.92 -23.80
CA PHE A 3 4.04 9.91 -23.70
C PHE A 3 3.00 10.25 -22.61
N ASP A 4 3.47 10.77 -21.47
CA ASP A 4 2.63 11.15 -20.34
C ASP A 4 1.66 12.31 -20.68
N ASN A 5 2.07 13.26 -21.44
CA ASN A 5 1.20 14.34 -21.91
C ASN A 5 0.19 13.87 -22.96
N LYS A 6 0.58 12.92 -23.81
CA LYS A 6 -0.32 12.34 -24.81
C LYS A 6 -1.47 11.58 -24.14
N ILE A 7 -1.15 10.67 -23.23
CA ILE A 7 -2.17 9.86 -22.54
C ILE A 7 -3.09 10.73 -21.67
N LYS A 8 -2.52 11.72 -20.96
CA LYS A 8 -3.30 12.71 -20.20
C LYS A 8 -4.34 13.41 -21.07
N ASN A 9 -3.94 13.90 -22.25
CA ASN A 9 -4.84 14.59 -23.16
C ASN A 9 -5.93 13.66 -23.74
N GLN A 10 -5.60 12.41 -24.01
CA GLN A 10 -6.56 11.40 -24.47
C GLN A 10 -7.62 11.13 -23.41
N ILE A 11 -7.23 10.90 -22.16
CA ILE A 11 -8.17 10.69 -21.04
C ILE A 11 -9.01 11.96 -20.80
N ARG A 12 -8.39 13.14 -20.79
CA ARG A 12 -9.10 14.42 -20.63
C ARG A 12 -10.20 14.59 -21.69
N ASN A 13 -9.86 14.40 -22.95
CA ASN A 13 -10.81 14.53 -24.04
C ASN A 13 -11.93 13.49 -23.95
N TYR A 14 -11.59 12.26 -23.61
CA TYR A 14 -12.58 11.20 -23.41
C TYR A 14 -13.59 11.57 -22.31
N LEU A 15 -13.11 11.95 -21.13
CA LEU A 15 -13.97 12.31 -19.99
C LEU A 15 -14.83 13.55 -20.28
N PHE A 16 -14.31 14.52 -21.05
CA PHE A 16 -15.08 15.67 -21.52
C PHE A 16 -16.18 15.26 -22.50
N MET A 17 -15.87 14.45 -23.51
CA MET A 17 -16.84 13.95 -24.49
C MET A 17 -17.94 13.09 -23.86
N GLN A 18 -17.65 12.40 -22.76
CA GLN A 18 -18.63 11.65 -21.98
C GLN A 18 -19.47 12.54 -21.03
N GLY A 19 -19.26 13.85 -21.01
CA GLY A 19 -19.95 14.77 -20.11
C GLY A 19 -19.64 14.57 -18.61
N ILE A 20 -18.49 13.91 -18.30
CA ILE A 20 -18.09 13.62 -16.93
C ILE A 20 -17.36 14.80 -16.30
N LEU A 21 -16.60 15.54 -17.10
CA LEU A 21 -15.82 16.70 -16.67
C LEU A 21 -16.06 17.89 -17.59
N SER A 22 -16.00 19.08 -17.01
CA SER A 22 -16.00 20.34 -17.76
C SER A 22 -14.67 20.54 -18.51
N ASN A 23 -14.73 21.22 -19.65
CA ASN A 23 -13.51 21.62 -20.38
C ASN A 23 -12.64 22.62 -19.59
N GLN A 24 -13.21 23.29 -18.59
CA GLN A 24 -12.51 24.23 -17.70
C GLN A 24 -11.74 23.52 -16.58
N THR A 25 -11.89 22.19 -16.42
CA THR A 25 -11.17 21.41 -15.39
C THR A 25 -9.67 21.48 -15.63
N VAL A 26 -8.94 21.91 -14.61
CA VAL A 26 -7.47 22.00 -14.63
C VAL A 26 -6.86 20.70 -14.12
N TRP A 27 -5.85 20.19 -14.83
CA TRP A 27 -5.21 18.91 -14.58
C TRP A 27 -3.80 19.09 -14.06
N HIS A 28 -3.54 18.68 -12.81
CA HIS A 28 -2.22 18.70 -12.18
C HIS A 28 -1.69 17.28 -12.04
N THR A 29 -0.54 16.99 -12.66
CA THR A 29 0.13 15.69 -12.46
C THR A 29 0.54 15.53 -11.01
N GLN A 30 0.18 14.40 -10.40
CA GLN A 30 0.64 14.05 -9.07
C GLN A 30 1.94 13.25 -9.19
N THR A 31 2.92 13.64 -8.39
CA THR A 31 4.21 12.94 -8.27
C THR A 31 4.13 11.95 -7.10
N GLY A 32 4.83 10.82 -7.19
CA GLY A 32 4.90 9.81 -6.12
C GLY A 32 4.23 8.48 -6.43
N GLY A 33 3.27 8.42 -7.34
CA GLY A 33 2.72 7.15 -7.84
C GLY A 33 3.74 6.41 -8.71
N ARG A 34 4.11 5.17 -8.34
CA ARG A 34 5.12 4.38 -9.08
C ARG A 34 4.49 3.41 -10.08
N THR A 35 3.21 3.11 -9.94
CA THR A 35 2.52 2.08 -10.72
C THR A 35 1.54 2.68 -11.73
N ASN A 36 0.78 3.69 -11.32
CA ASN A 36 -0.31 4.27 -12.10
C ASN A 36 -0.05 5.73 -12.44
N LYS A 37 -0.76 6.28 -13.43
CA LYS A 37 -0.75 7.72 -13.71
C LYS A 37 -1.85 8.39 -12.89
N VAL A 38 -1.49 9.41 -12.15
CA VAL A 38 -2.40 10.09 -11.22
C VAL A 38 -2.41 11.60 -11.49
N TRP A 39 -3.61 12.15 -11.62
CA TRP A 39 -3.83 13.58 -11.79
C TRP A 39 -4.85 14.09 -10.76
N ARG A 40 -4.57 15.25 -10.20
CA ARG A 40 -5.57 16.03 -9.47
C ARG A 40 -6.32 16.92 -10.46
N LEU A 41 -7.62 16.88 -10.39
CA LEU A 41 -8.55 17.59 -11.23
C LEU A 41 -9.20 18.70 -10.40
N VAL A 42 -8.94 19.95 -10.75
CA VAL A 42 -9.50 21.12 -10.06
C VAL A 42 -10.55 21.78 -10.97
N GLY A 43 -11.79 21.84 -10.52
CA GLY A 43 -12.93 22.38 -11.25
C GLY A 43 -14.13 22.55 -10.33
N GLU A 44 -15.32 22.14 -10.77
CA GLU A 44 -16.54 22.12 -9.93
C GLU A 44 -16.36 21.22 -8.71
N GLN A 45 -15.55 20.18 -8.86
CA GLN A 45 -15.15 19.27 -7.80
C GLN A 45 -13.61 19.16 -7.81
N ASP A 46 -13.05 18.83 -6.66
CA ASP A 46 -11.62 18.56 -6.48
C ASP A 46 -11.43 17.05 -6.42
N LEU A 47 -10.98 16.45 -7.52
CA LEU A 47 -10.93 15.00 -7.69
C LEU A 47 -9.51 14.52 -7.93
N ILE A 48 -9.26 13.25 -7.66
CA ILE A 48 -8.16 12.48 -8.21
C ILE A 48 -8.68 11.65 -9.38
N CYS A 49 -7.93 11.61 -10.46
CA CYS A 49 -8.11 10.72 -11.59
C CYS A 49 -6.89 9.81 -11.68
N LYS A 50 -7.10 8.52 -11.47
CA LYS A 50 -6.07 7.48 -11.51
C LYS A 50 -6.31 6.60 -12.73
N LEU A 51 -5.34 6.59 -13.65
CA LEU A 51 -5.31 5.69 -14.81
C LEU A 51 -4.43 4.48 -14.44
N TYR A 52 -5.04 3.31 -14.50
CA TYR A 52 -4.35 2.06 -14.29
C TYR A 52 -3.63 1.64 -15.57
N LEU A 53 -2.34 1.37 -15.41
CA LEU A 53 -1.52 0.83 -16.49
C LEU A 53 -1.41 -0.68 -16.33
N ASP A 54 -1.41 -1.37 -17.46
CA ASP A 54 -1.04 -2.78 -17.50
C ASP A 54 0.47 -2.88 -17.25
N THR A 55 0.81 -3.24 -16.02
CA THR A 55 2.21 -3.31 -15.56
C THR A 55 2.62 -4.76 -15.33
N ALA A 56 3.94 -5.00 -15.34
CA ALA A 56 4.49 -6.32 -15.02
C ALA A 56 3.97 -6.83 -13.65
N THR A 57 3.75 -8.12 -13.56
CA THR A 57 3.22 -8.79 -12.37
C THR A 57 4.09 -8.50 -11.15
N ASN A 58 3.53 -7.81 -10.17
CA ASN A 58 4.18 -7.57 -8.89
C ASN A 58 3.92 -8.76 -7.96
N PRO A 59 4.95 -9.37 -7.35
CA PRO A 59 4.77 -10.58 -6.56
C PRO A 59 3.99 -10.38 -5.26
N LEU A 60 3.93 -9.16 -4.70
CA LEU A 60 3.19 -8.87 -3.47
C LEU A 60 1.99 -7.94 -3.66
N PHE A 61 2.11 -6.98 -4.57
CA PHE A 61 1.14 -5.90 -4.70
C PHE A 61 0.41 -5.99 -6.04
N ASN A 62 -0.84 -6.41 -5.98
CA ASN A 62 -1.71 -6.39 -7.15
C ASN A 62 -2.07 -4.94 -7.50
N ASN A 63 -2.38 -4.69 -8.77
CA ASN A 63 -2.85 -3.40 -9.24
C ASN A 63 -4.25 -3.58 -9.82
N THR A 64 -5.28 -3.59 -8.96
CA THR A 64 -6.64 -4.01 -9.32
C THR A 64 -7.64 -2.86 -9.16
N PRO A 65 -7.95 -2.13 -10.23
CA PRO A 65 -8.84 -0.94 -10.18
C PRO A 65 -10.25 -1.25 -9.66
N GLU A 66 -10.80 -2.39 -10.06
CA GLU A 66 -12.14 -2.82 -9.62
C GLU A 66 -12.17 -3.11 -8.10
N ALA A 67 -11.11 -3.73 -7.56
CA ALA A 67 -11.01 -3.99 -6.13
C ALA A 67 -10.84 -2.69 -5.33
N GLU A 68 -10.05 -1.73 -5.83
CA GLU A 68 -9.95 -0.41 -5.22
C GLU A 68 -11.31 0.28 -5.21
N TYR A 69 -11.99 0.37 -6.35
CA TYR A 69 -13.30 1.02 -6.41
C TYR A 69 -14.32 0.37 -5.48
N LYS A 70 -14.36 -0.95 -5.43
CA LYS A 70 -15.22 -1.72 -4.51
C LYS A 70 -14.93 -1.42 -3.04
N CYS A 71 -13.65 -1.30 -2.66
CA CYS A 71 -13.27 -0.90 -1.31
C CYS A 71 -13.65 0.53 -0.99
N LEU A 72 -13.44 1.47 -1.91
CA LEU A 72 -13.82 2.86 -1.70
C LEU A 72 -15.34 3.00 -1.52
N LEU A 73 -16.17 2.29 -2.31
CA LEU A 73 -17.62 2.24 -2.13
C LEU A 73 -18.01 1.66 -0.76
N TRP A 74 -17.32 0.61 -0.31
CA TRP A 74 -17.58 -0.03 0.97
C TRP A 74 -17.24 0.85 2.17
N LEU A 75 -16.19 1.65 2.04
CA LEU A 75 -15.68 2.55 3.07
C LEU A 75 -16.27 3.98 2.96
N ASP A 76 -17.19 4.22 2.02
CA ASP A 76 -17.79 5.54 1.85
C ASP A 76 -18.49 6.00 3.13
N GLY A 77 -18.27 7.25 3.52
CA GLY A 77 -18.76 7.83 4.77
C GLY A 77 -18.03 7.41 6.05
N SER A 78 -17.02 6.51 5.98
CA SER A 78 -16.26 6.06 7.16
C SER A 78 -15.14 7.00 7.60
N ASP A 79 -14.78 7.99 6.79
CA ASP A 79 -13.61 8.85 6.96
C ASP A 79 -12.27 8.07 7.09
N ILE A 80 -12.21 6.86 6.50
CA ILE A 80 -11.00 6.02 6.43
C ILE A 80 -10.32 6.20 5.07
N ALA A 81 -11.09 6.28 3.99
CA ALA A 81 -10.66 6.30 2.61
C ALA A 81 -11.21 7.54 1.87
N PRO A 82 -10.70 7.86 0.66
CA PRO A 82 -11.34 8.85 -0.20
C PRO A 82 -12.74 8.42 -0.60
N GLN A 83 -13.65 9.39 -0.73
CA GLN A 83 -14.98 9.13 -1.27
C GLN A 83 -14.89 8.82 -2.77
N PRO A 84 -15.44 7.67 -3.24
CA PRO A 84 -15.41 7.32 -4.65
C PRO A 84 -16.31 8.26 -5.47
N TYR A 85 -15.86 8.56 -6.70
CA TYR A 85 -16.65 9.35 -7.64
C TYR A 85 -17.12 8.49 -8.81
N LYS A 86 -16.18 7.89 -9.56
CA LYS A 86 -16.53 7.11 -10.75
C LYS A 86 -15.42 6.11 -11.12
N TYR A 87 -15.83 4.95 -11.63
CA TYR A 87 -14.95 3.96 -12.23
C TYR A 87 -15.38 3.71 -13.69
N LEU A 88 -14.41 3.68 -14.61
CA LEU A 88 -14.66 3.62 -16.05
C LEU A 88 -13.64 2.69 -16.73
N LYS A 89 -14.12 1.87 -17.66
CA LYS A 89 -13.30 1.23 -18.68
C LYS A 89 -13.24 2.15 -19.89
N THR A 90 -12.04 2.60 -20.26
CA THR A 90 -11.82 3.51 -21.38
C THR A 90 -10.97 2.82 -22.46
N PRO A 91 -10.93 3.33 -23.69
CA PRO A 91 -10.02 2.82 -24.74
C PRO A 91 -8.53 2.95 -24.39
N PHE A 92 -8.19 3.69 -23.33
CA PHE A 92 -6.82 4.00 -22.92
C PHE A 92 -6.42 3.28 -21.63
N GLY A 93 -7.27 2.48 -21.05
CA GLY A 93 -7.11 1.79 -19.77
C GLY A 93 -8.26 2.06 -18.80
N GLU A 94 -8.18 1.48 -17.62
CA GLU A 94 -9.19 1.65 -16.59
C GLU A 94 -8.91 2.91 -15.77
N VAL A 95 -9.95 3.69 -15.53
CA VAL A 95 -9.86 4.97 -14.81
C VAL A 95 -10.72 4.91 -13.56
N LEU A 96 -10.12 5.23 -12.44
CA LEU A 96 -10.81 5.44 -11.17
C LEU A 96 -10.71 6.90 -10.76
N MET A 97 -11.85 7.48 -10.37
CA MET A 97 -11.93 8.84 -9.87
C MET A 97 -12.52 8.85 -8.45
N TYR A 98 -11.94 9.66 -7.57
CA TYR A 98 -12.38 9.84 -6.19
C TYR A 98 -12.05 11.24 -5.69
N ASN A 99 -12.71 11.69 -4.62
CA ASN A 99 -12.50 13.01 -4.06
C ASN A 99 -11.08 13.21 -3.56
N TYR A 100 -10.46 14.34 -3.91
CA TYR A 100 -9.16 14.72 -3.39
C TYR A 100 -9.24 14.98 -1.88
N ILE A 101 -8.38 14.33 -1.11
CA ILE A 101 -8.23 14.60 0.32
C ILE A 101 -7.27 15.77 0.50
N LYS A 102 -7.81 16.93 0.87
CA LYS A 102 -6.97 18.07 1.25
C LYS A 102 -6.30 17.78 2.60
N GLY A 103 -4.97 17.80 2.62
CA GLY A 103 -4.22 17.48 3.84
C GLY A 103 -2.71 17.47 3.60
N LYS A 104 -2.00 17.03 4.62
CA LYS A 104 -0.54 16.80 4.57
C LYS A 104 -0.25 15.32 4.66
N ILE A 105 0.80 14.88 3.96
CA ILE A 105 1.33 13.53 4.15
C ILE A 105 1.72 13.38 5.63
N TRP A 106 1.38 12.22 6.18
CA TRP A 106 1.74 11.86 7.55
C TRP A 106 3.26 11.93 7.75
N SER A 107 3.68 12.48 8.88
CA SER A 107 5.11 12.58 9.24
C SER A 107 5.41 12.18 10.68
N HIS A 108 4.42 12.25 11.56
CA HIS A 108 4.56 11.94 12.99
C HIS A 108 3.22 11.46 13.54
N ASN A 109 3.20 11.07 14.81
CA ASN A 109 2.02 10.61 15.51
C ASN A 109 1.60 9.20 15.09
N VAL A 110 2.33 8.22 15.59
CA VAL A 110 2.05 6.79 15.37
C VAL A 110 0.75 6.33 16.02
N ASP A 111 0.25 7.07 17.04
CA ASP A 111 -1.03 6.77 17.70
C ASP A 111 -2.19 6.91 16.71
N ALA A 112 -2.18 7.96 15.90
CA ALA A 112 -3.20 8.19 14.88
C ALA A 112 -3.22 7.07 13.82
N VAL A 113 -2.05 6.50 13.48
CA VAL A 113 -1.97 5.36 12.54
C VAL A 113 -2.50 4.09 13.18
N SER A 114 -2.15 3.82 14.44
CA SER A 114 -2.67 2.68 15.19
C SER A 114 -4.20 2.75 15.33
N GLU A 115 -4.75 3.93 15.59
CA GLU A 115 -6.20 4.18 15.64
C GLU A 115 -6.86 3.93 14.28
N LEU A 116 -6.28 4.47 13.19
CA LEU A 116 -6.78 4.26 11.83
C LEU A 116 -6.81 2.78 11.46
N LEU A 117 -5.73 2.04 11.70
CA LEU A 117 -5.68 0.60 11.46
C LEU A 117 -6.69 -0.17 12.33
N THR A 118 -6.94 0.30 13.55
CA THR A 118 -7.99 -0.28 14.42
C THR A 118 -9.38 -0.03 13.84
N ARG A 119 -9.64 1.14 13.27
CA ARG A 119 -10.90 1.43 12.58
C ARG A 119 -11.07 0.53 11.35
N ILE A 120 -10.04 0.38 10.50
CA ILE A 120 -10.08 -0.50 9.33
C ILE A 120 -10.44 -1.93 9.71
N ARG A 121 -9.77 -2.50 10.72
CA ARG A 121 -10.02 -3.88 11.19
C ARG A 121 -11.43 -4.12 11.72
N LYS A 122 -12.12 -3.09 12.20
CA LYS A 122 -13.50 -3.18 12.68
C LYS A 122 -14.54 -3.16 11.56
N HIS A 123 -14.16 -2.70 10.36
CA HIS A 123 -15.04 -2.76 9.21
C HIS A 123 -15.12 -4.21 8.69
N GLN A 124 -16.33 -4.62 8.34
CA GLN A 124 -16.50 -5.77 7.47
C GLN A 124 -15.81 -5.49 6.14
N HIS A 125 -15.63 -6.48 5.31
CA HIS A 125 -15.02 -6.34 4.01
C HIS A 125 -16.01 -6.67 2.89
N PRO A 126 -15.91 -6.03 1.71
CA PRO A 126 -16.72 -6.38 0.55
C PRO A 126 -16.36 -7.80 0.08
N LYS A 127 -17.37 -8.50 -0.47
CA LYS A 127 -17.15 -9.83 -1.05
C LYS A 127 -16.27 -9.75 -2.30
N GLY A 128 -15.46 -10.79 -2.54
CA GLY A 128 -14.65 -10.93 -3.74
C GLY A 128 -13.32 -10.18 -3.73
N LEU A 129 -12.86 -9.71 -2.58
CA LEU A 129 -11.45 -9.34 -2.41
C LEU A 129 -10.58 -10.60 -2.39
N ARG A 130 -9.31 -10.44 -2.78
CA ARG A 130 -8.33 -11.52 -2.63
C ARG A 130 -8.16 -11.88 -1.16
N ILE A 131 -8.00 -13.17 -0.90
CA ILE A 131 -7.71 -13.68 0.43
C ILE A 131 -6.20 -13.95 0.50
N LEU A 132 -5.54 -13.38 1.50
CA LEU A 132 -4.15 -13.67 1.81
C LEU A 132 -4.11 -14.71 2.92
N SER A 133 -3.36 -15.78 2.70
CA SER A 133 -3.18 -16.81 3.71
C SER A 133 -2.51 -16.21 4.95
N ASN A 134 -2.96 -16.63 6.13
CA ASN A 134 -2.40 -16.29 7.43
C ASN A 134 -1.54 -17.43 8.01
N LEU A 135 -1.35 -18.51 7.24
CA LEU A 135 -0.50 -19.64 7.60
C LEU A 135 0.99 -19.28 7.39
N PRO A 136 1.86 -19.47 8.38
CA PRO A 136 3.29 -19.20 8.23
C PRO A 136 3.94 -19.93 7.05
N SER A 137 3.52 -21.18 6.77
CA SER A 137 3.99 -21.95 5.61
C SER A 137 3.77 -21.24 4.29
N ASP A 138 2.60 -20.67 4.08
CA ASP A 138 2.22 -20.02 2.82
C ASP A 138 2.92 -18.66 2.68
N ILE A 139 3.06 -17.94 3.80
CA ILE A 139 3.81 -16.68 3.85
C ILE A 139 5.29 -16.94 3.51
N LYS A 140 5.87 -17.98 4.10
CA LYS A 140 7.23 -18.44 3.84
C LYS A 140 7.40 -18.86 2.38
N GLN A 141 6.44 -19.62 1.84
CA GLN A 141 6.44 -20.06 0.44
C GLN A 141 6.43 -18.88 -0.52
N THR A 142 5.58 -17.88 -0.30
CA THR A 142 5.55 -16.64 -1.10
C THR A 142 6.91 -15.91 -1.06
N GLY A 143 7.53 -15.82 0.10
CA GLY A 143 8.88 -15.24 0.24
C GLY A 143 9.95 -16.05 -0.50
N ILE A 144 9.89 -17.39 -0.45
CA ILE A 144 10.78 -18.30 -1.19
C ILE A 144 10.62 -18.10 -2.71
N GLU A 145 9.39 -17.96 -3.20
CA GLU A 145 9.12 -17.72 -4.63
C GLU A 145 9.74 -16.40 -5.12
N ILE A 146 9.72 -15.36 -4.29
CA ILE A 146 10.41 -14.10 -4.60
C ILE A 146 11.93 -14.31 -4.54
N THR A 147 12.43 -14.93 -3.48
CA THR A 147 13.86 -15.19 -3.26
C THR A 147 14.46 -16.03 -4.40
N ASN A 148 13.71 -16.97 -4.97
CA ASN A 148 14.15 -17.79 -6.11
C ASN A 148 14.35 -17.00 -7.41
N LYS A 149 13.81 -15.78 -7.51
CA LYS A 149 14.01 -14.88 -8.66
C LYS A 149 15.25 -13.99 -8.52
N LEU A 150 15.89 -14.00 -7.34
CA LEU A 150 17.05 -13.17 -7.04
C LEU A 150 18.36 -13.82 -7.51
N ASN A 151 19.39 -12.99 -7.69
CA ASN A 151 20.76 -13.46 -7.86
C ASN A 151 21.22 -14.30 -6.67
N SER A 152 22.31 -15.05 -6.86
CA SER A 152 22.81 -16.00 -5.84
C SER A 152 23.24 -15.32 -4.54
N TYR A 153 23.77 -14.09 -4.59
CA TYR A 153 24.21 -13.34 -3.42
C TYR A 153 23.04 -12.99 -2.49
N HIS A 154 21.99 -12.32 -3.03
CA HIS A 154 20.81 -11.94 -2.25
C HIS A 154 20.03 -13.17 -1.78
N LYS A 155 19.90 -14.18 -2.66
CA LYS A 155 19.23 -15.44 -2.33
C LYS A 155 19.91 -16.13 -1.13
N ASN A 156 21.23 -16.28 -1.15
CA ASN A 156 21.96 -16.92 -0.05
C ASN A 156 21.83 -16.13 1.25
N LYS A 157 21.94 -14.79 1.19
CA LYS A 157 21.77 -13.90 2.33
C LYS A 157 20.42 -14.09 3.01
N LEU A 158 19.33 -14.17 2.23
CA LEU A 158 17.97 -14.36 2.76
C LEU A 158 17.72 -15.77 3.28
N ASN A 159 18.24 -16.80 2.61
CA ASN A 159 18.09 -18.18 3.06
C ASN A 159 18.72 -18.43 4.43
N MET A 160 19.82 -17.74 4.76
CA MET A 160 20.49 -17.87 6.05
C MET A 160 19.72 -17.29 7.23
N ILE A 161 18.78 -16.37 6.96
CA ILE A 161 18.02 -15.64 7.99
C ILE A 161 16.51 -15.90 7.92
N CYS A 162 16.07 -16.85 7.09
CA CYS A 162 14.66 -17.18 6.95
C CYS A 162 14.09 -17.68 8.29
N PRO A 163 13.09 -16.99 8.89
CA PRO A 163 12.54 -17.42 10.16
C PRO A 163 11.79 -18.75 10.02
N ASP A 164 11.86 -19.57 11.06
CA ASP A 164 11.04 -20.77 11.19
C ASP A 164 10.00 -20.54 12.28
N ILE A 165 8.73 -20.40 11.87
CA ILE A 165 7.64 -19.93 12.73
C ILE A 165 6.48 -20.89 12.66
N SER A 166 5.94 -21.21 13.83
CA SER A 166 4.67 -21.93 13.99
C SER A 166 3.75 -21.12 14.89
N ILE A 167 2.57 -20.79 14.37
CA ILE A 167 1.53 -20.03 15.09
C ILE A 167 0.16 -20.42 14.53
N SER A 168 -0.86 -20.36 15.37
CA SER A 168 -2.24 -20.60 14.95
C SER A 168 -2.80 -19.48 14.10
N ASP A 169 -3.87 -19.80 13.38
CA ASP A 169 -4.64 -18.86 12.58
C ASP A 169 -5.20 -17.70 13.42
N ILE A 170 -5.56 -16.64 12.73
CA ILE A 170 -6.31 -15.51 13.27
C ILE A 170 -7.50 -15.23 12.36
N GLU A 171 -8.56 -14.66 12.91
CA GLU A 171 -9.69 -14.18 12.11
C GLU A 171 -9.21 -13.14 11.11
N PRO A 172 -9.43 -13.35 9.81
CA PRO A 172 -8.98 -12.44 8.78
C PRO A 172 -9.81 -11.15 8.78
N VAL A 173 -9.17 -10.03 8.50
CA VAL A 173 -9.78 -8.69 8.47
C VAL A 173 -9.54 -7.99 7.14
N LEU A 174 -10.26 -6.89 6.91
CA LEU A 174 -9.97 -5.98 5.79
C LEU A 174 -8.55 -5.41 5.94
N LEU A 175 -7.79 -5.47 4.86
CA LEU A 175 -6.43 -4.97 4.77
C LEU A 175 -6.29 -3.96 3.63
N HIS A 176 -5.46 -2.96 3.86
CA HIS A 176 -4.97 -2.07 2.82
C HIS A 176 -3.81 -2.69 2.02
N THR A 177 -2.94 -3.38 2.71
CA THR A 177 -1.69 -4.05 2.29
C THR A 177 -0.53 -3.13 1.87
N ASP A 178 -0.76 -1.82 1.74
CA ASP A 178 0.27 -0.83 1.37
C ASP A 178 0.21 0.40 2.31
N VAL A 179 0.30 0.14 3.63
CA VAL A 179 0.25 1.18 4.68
C VAL A 179 1.63 1.81 4.81
N VAL A 180 1.94 2.72 3.90
CA VAL A 180 3.21 3.46 3.87
C VAL A 180 2.98 4.96 4.14
N PRO A 181 3.98 5.72 4.63
CA PRO A 181 3.81 7.15 4.93
C PRO A 181 3.18 7.97 3.81
N GLY A 182 3.57 7.71 2.55
CA GLY A 182 3.05 8.42 1.38
C GLY A 182 1.55 8.23 1.12
N ASN A 183 0.97 7.15 1.65
CA ASN A 183 -0.45 6.83 1.52
C ASN A 183 -1.30 7.33 2.70
N LEU A 184 -0.69 7.93 3.72
CA LEU A 184 -1.35 8.44 4.92
C LEU A 184 -1.52 9.95 4.81
N ILE A 185 -2.74 10.44 4.73
CA ILE A 185 -3.06 11.87 4.59
C ILE A 185 -3.78 12.38 5.85
N LEU A 186 -3.16 13.32 6.53
CA LEU A 186 -3.77 14.03 7.66
C LEU A 186 -4.54 15.24 7.12
N GLY A 187 -5.85 15.11 7.06
CA GLY A 187 -6.79 16.16 6.67
C GLY A 187 -7.61 16.70 7.85
N ASP A 188 -8.63 17.48 7.54
CA ASP A 188 -9.57 18.10 8.48
C ASP A 188 -10.38 17.08 9.31
N LYS A 189 -10.66 15.92 8.73
CA LYS A 189 -11.40 14.81 9.38
C LYS A 189 -10.48 13.75 10.00
N GLY A 190 -9.22 14.07 10.23
CA GLY A 190 -8.22 13.15 10.77
C GLY A 190 -7.41 12.41 9.70
N LEU A 191 -6.74 11.34 10.12
CA LEU A 191 -5.87 10.54 9.26
C LEU A 191 -6.69 9.58 8.41
N ARG A 192 -6.40 9.55 7.09
CA ARG A 192 -7.03 8.67 6.10
C ARG A 192 -5.98 7.98 5.24
N LEU A 193 -6.33 6.80 4.71
CA LEU A 193 -5.51 6.06 3.74
C LEU A 193 -6.01 6.29 2.32
N ILE A 194 -5.09 6.61 1.43
CA ILE A 194 -5.30 6.68 -0.03
C ILE A 194 -4.61 5.49 -0.70
N ASP A 195 -4.87 5.31 -1.99
CA ASP A 195 -4.22 4.28 -2.82
C ASP A 195 -4.57 2.84 -2.42
N TRP A 196 -5.88 2.54 -2.39
CA TRP A 196 -6.44 1.22 -2.07
C TRP A 196 -6.34 0.21 -3.23
N GLN A 197 -5.27 0.28 -4.04
CA GLN A 197 -5.14 -0.51 -5.28
C GLN A 197 -4.95 -2.02 -5.07
N CYS A 198 -4.53 -2.45 -3.88
CA CYS A 198 -4.26 -3.85 -3.59
C CYS A 198 -4.95 -4.37 -2.32
N PRO A 199 -6.25 -4.05 -2.10
CA PRO A 199 -6.93 -4.44 -0.87
C PRO A 199 -7.06 -5.95 -0.79
N ALA A 200 -7.10 -6.48 0.43
CA ALA A 200 -7.20 -7.90 0.68
C ALA A 200 -7.98 -8.20 1.97
N VAL A 201 -8.21 -9.47 2.20
CA VAL A 201 -8.67 -10.02 3.47
C VAL A 201 -7.59 -10.94 4.01
N GLY A 202 -7.15 -10.78 5.26
CA GLY A 202 -6.08 -11.59 5.83
C GLY A 202 -5.64 -11.18 7.23
N ASP A 203 -4.42 -11.57 7.57
CA ASP A 203 -3.82 -11.29 8.88
C ASP A 203 -3.56 -9.78 9.07
N PRO A 204 -4.09 -9.15 10.13
CA PRO A 204 -3.84 -7.74 10.42
C PRO A 204 -2.35 -7.38 10.58
N ILE A 205 -1.48 -8.37 10.83
CA ILE A 205 -0.04 -8.14 10.94
C ILE A 205 0.58 -7.68 9.62
N ILE A 206 -0.06 -7.94 8.49
CA ILE A 206 0.39 -7.45 7.17
C ILE A 206 0.44 -5.91 7.15
N ASP A 207 -0.66 -5.24 7.52
CA ASP A 207 -0.71 -3.78 7.55
C ASP A 207 0.18 -3.18 8.65
N ILE A 208 0.26 -3.86 9.80
CA ILE A 208 1.14 -3.48 10.91
C ILE A 208 2.60 -3.56 10.48
N THR A 209 3.02 -4.66 9.85
CA THR A 209 4.40 -4.84 9.36
C THR A 209 4.73 -3.83 8.27
N MET A 210 3.79 -3.56 7.36
CA MET A 210 3.98 -2.58 6.29
C MET A 210 4.25 -1.19 6.87
N PHE A 211 3.46 -0.76 7.86
CA PHE A 211 3.68 0.51 8.55
C PHE A 211 4.98 0.53 9.37
N LEU A 212 5.35 -0.55 10.04
CA LEU A 212 6.57 -0.64 10.84
C LEU A 212 7.83 -0.92 10.01
N SER A 213 7.70 -1.17 8.72
CA SER A 213 8.79 -1.49 7.82
C SER A 213 9.79 -0.34 7.70
N PRO A 214 11.05 -0.49 8.18
CA PRO A 214 12.06 0.55 8.03
C PRO A 214 12.41 0.79 6.56
N GLY A 215 12.33 -0.24 5.72
CA GLY A 215 12.55 -0.12 4.28
C GLY A 215 11.50 0.71 3.58
N MET A 216 10.22 0.54 3.92
CA MET A 216 9.14 1.33 3.33
C MET A 216 9.17 2.78 3.81
N HIS A 217 9.56 3.03 5.04
CA HIS A 217 9.81 4.39 5.54
C HIS A 217 10.94 5.10 4.82
N GLU A 218 11.99 4.38 4.44
CA GLU A 218 13.10 4.94 3.66
C GLU A 218 12.66 5.35 2.25
N ILE A 219 11.80 4.56 1.62
CA ILE A 219 11.34 4.77 0.24
C ILE A 219 10.20 5.79 0.14
N TYR A 220 9.25 5.76 1.06
CA TYR A 220 7.99 6.51 0.99
C TYR A 220 7.80 7.53 2.11
N GLY A 221 8.75 7.67 3.00
CA GLY A 221 8.68 8.54 4.16
C GLY A 221 9.79 9.57 4.22
N SER A 222 9.92 10.17 5.38
CA SER A 222 10.98 11.13 5.73
C SER A 222 12.12 10.49 6.55
N GLY A 223 12.28 9.18 6.45
CA GLY A 223 13.26 8.38 7.19
C GLY A 223 12.60 7.35 8.11
N LYS A 224 13.41 6.50 8.72
CA LYS A 224 12.95 5.39 9.57
C LYS A 224 12.23 5.89 10.82
N LEU A 225 11.26 5.13 11.30
CA LEU A 225 10.68 5.36 12.61
C LEU A 225 11.76 5.27 13.70
N SER A 226 11.69 6.16 14.69
CA SER A 226 12.54 6.01 15.89
C SER A 226 12.16 4.73 16.64
N MET A 227 13.11 4.16 17.39
CA MET A 227 12.82 3.02 18.27
C MET A 227 11.69 3.33 19.27
N LYS A 228 11.60 4.57 19.72
CA LYS A 228 10.53 5.03 20.60
C LYS A 228 9.18 4.98 19.89
N ASP A 229 9.08 5.50 18.65
CA ASP A 229 7.82 5.48 17.89
C ASP A 229 7.39 4.06 17.55
N HIS A 230 8.34 3.20 17.17
CA HIS A 230 8.09 1.78 16.94
C HIS A 230 7.50 1.10 18.20
N GLN A 231 8.12 1.31 19.37
CA GLN A 231 7.62 0.77 20.64
C GLN A 231 6.26 1.36 21.02
N THR A 232 6.07 2.68 20.86
CA THR A 232 4.80 3.35 21.13
C THR A 232 3.68 2.74 20.26
N PHE A 233 3.94 2.55 18.96
CA PHE A 233 2.96 1.92 18.08
C PHE A 233 2.59 0.50 18.54
N LEU A 234 3.57 -0.31 18.91
CA LEU A 234 3.31 -1.68 19.40
C LEU A 234 2.53 -1.68 20.73
N LEU A 235 2.77 -0.71 21.60
CA LEU A 235 2.02 -0.59 22.85
C LEU A 235 0.55 -0.22 22.64
N ASN A 236 0.22 0.47 21.55
CA ASN A 236 -1.15 0.80 21.17
C ASN A 236 -1.94 -0.38 20.59
N LEU A 237 -1.25 -1.46 20.22
CA LEU A 237 -1.91 -2.69 19.78
C LEU A 237 -2.51 -3.44 20.98
N THR A 238 -3.59 -4.20 20.73
CA THR A 238 -4.05 -5.14 21.74
C THR A 238 -2.94 -6.13 22.11
N PRO A 239 -2.94 -6.67 23.35
CA PRO A 239 -1.93 -7.66 23.76
C PRO A 239 -1.82 -8.84 22.78
N GLN A 240 -2.96 -9.30 22.24
CA GLN A 240 -3.01 -10.40 21.26
C GLN A 240 -2.31 -10.04 19.95
N LEU A 241 -2.59 -8.86 19.39
CA LEU A 241 -1.96 -8.42 18.14
C LEU A 241 -0.47 -8.14 18.33
N ARG A 242 -0.08 -7.56 19.46
CA ARG A 242 1.33 -7.34 19.78
C ARG A 242 2.08 -8.67 19.93
N SER A 243 1.51 -9.62 20.66
CA SER A 243 2.08 -10.98 20.76
C SER A 243 2.21 -11.64 19.38
N ARG A 244 1.17 -11.53 18.55
CA ARG A 244 1.20 -12.09 17.19
C ARG A 244 2.27 -11.41 16.32
N TYR A 245 2.40 -10.07 16.38
CA TYR A 245 3.46 -9.36 15.66
C TYR A 245 4.86 -9.84 16.09
N ASN A 246 5.09 -9.99 17.39
CA ASN A 246 6.37 -10.48 17.90
C ASN A 246 6.69 -11.91 17.40
N MET A 247 5.68 -12.72 17.12
CA MET A 247 5.87 -14.10 16.64
C MET A 247 6.00 -14.17 15.12
N ILE A 248 5.07 -13.56 14.35
CA ILE A 248 5.03 -13.73 12.88
C ILE A 248 5.59 -12.53 12.11
N GLY A 249 5.73 -11.36 12.75
CA GLY A 249 6.31 -10.16 12.14
C GLY A 249 7.67 -10.39 11.48
N PRO A 250 8.60 -11.13 12.11
CA PRO A 250 9.87 -11.46 11.49
C PRO A 250 9.73 -12.12 10.10
N LEU A 251 8.75 -13.01 9.92
CA LEU A 251 8.52 -13.67 8.64
C LEU A 251 8.00 -12.69 7.56
N TYR A 252 7.16 -11.74 7.94
CA TYR A 252 6.68 -10.70 7.03
C TYR A 252 7.82 -9.71 6.67
N HIS A 253 8.66 -9.31 7.62
CA HIS A 253 9.84 -8.47 7.36
C HIS A 253 10.86 -9.18 6.45
N TRP A 254 11.09 -10.47 6.67
CA TRP A 254 11.92 -11.29 5.78
C TRP A 254 11.38 -11.32 4.34
N ARG A 255 10.08 -11.49 4.17
CA ARG A 255 9.42 -11.46 2.85
C ARG A 255 9.51 -10.07 2.22
N LEU A 256 9.41 -8.99 3.00
CA LEU A 256 9.62 -7.62 2.51
C LEU A 256 11.06 -7.39 2.09
N ALA A 257 12.05 -7.90 2.82
CA ALA A 257 13.45 -7.85 2.40
C ALA A 257 13.66 -8.54 1.04
N ALA A 258 13.05 -9.72 0.84
CA ALA A 258 13.08 -10.42 -0.44
C ALA A 258 12.45 -9.57 -1.57
N TYR A 259 11.31 -8.95 -1.31
CA TYR A 259 10.65 -8.04 -2.25
C TYR A 259 11.52 -6.82 -2.57
N CYS A 260 12.16 -6.22 -1.58
CA CYS A 260 13.04 -5.06 -1.79
C CYS A 260 14.25 -5.45 -2.66
N PHE A 261 14.91 -6.57 -2.42
CA PHE A 261 15.98 -7.04 -3.32
C PHE A 261 15.46 -7.32 -4.73
N TRP A 262 14.27 -7.92 -4.85
CA TRP A 262 13.67 -8.12 -6.17
C TRP A 262 13.45 -6.80 -6.91
N LYS A 263 12.98 -5.76 -6.22
CA LYS A 263 12.81 -4.42 -6.81
C LYS A 263 14.15 -3.79 -7.19
N ALA A 264 15.17 -3.94 -6.35
CA ALA A 264 16.51 -3.44 -6.63
C ALA A 264 17.09 -4.07 -7.91
N GLU A 265 16.92 -5.38 -8.09
CA GLU A 265 17.36 -6.11 -9.29
C GLU A 265 16.53 -5.77 -10.55
N GLN A 266 15.35 -5.16 -10.40
CA GLN A 266 14.57 -4.56 -11.50
C GLN A 266 15.01 -3.13 -11.84
N GLY A 267 16.09 -2.61 -11.24
CA GLY A 267 16.67 -1.30 -11.51
C GLY A 267 16.25 -0.18 -10.54
N PHE A 268 15.46 -0.48 -9.50
CA PHE A 268 15.10 0.47 -8.45
C PHE A 268 16.12 0.38 -7.31
N ILE A 269 17.30 0.94 -7.54
CA ILE A 269 18.49 0.73 -6.67
C ILE A 269 18.28 1.20 -5.21
N GLU A 270 17.39 2.16 -4.97
CA GLU A 270 17.05 2.63 -3.62
C GLU A 270 16.46 1.51 -2.74
N TYR A 271 15.89 0.46 -3.35
CA TYR A 271 15.37 -0.69 -2.62
C TYR A 271 16.45 -1.60 -2.03
N GLU A 272 17.71 -1.46 -2.43
CA GLU A 272 18.85 -2.19 -1.82
C GLU A 272 19.05 -1.79 -0.35
N ASN A 273 18.97 -0.48 -0.07
CA ASN A 273 19.04 0.05 1.29
C ASN A 273 17.82 -0.38 2.10
N ALA A 274 16.63 -0.36 1.48
CA ALA A 274 15.40 -0.80 2.12
C ALA A 274 15.47 -2.28 2.53
N ALA A 275 15.98 -3.17 1.67
CA ALA A 275 16.19 -4.57 1.99
C ALA A 275 17.16 -4.75 3.17
N SER A 276 18.25 -3.97 3.17
CA SER A 276 19.23 -4.00 4.26
C SER A 276 18.62 -3.52 5.58
N ALA A 277 17.77 -2.50 5.55
CA ALA A 277 17.07 -2.01 6.74
C ALA A 277 16.09 -3.06 7.33
N GLU A 278 15.38 -3.82 6.47
CA GLU A 278 14.56 -4.95 6.93
C GLU A 278 15.39 -6.05 7.60
N ILE A 279 16.54 -6.38 7.01
CA ILE A 279 17.45 -7.39 7.58
C ILE A 279 18.03 -6.93 8.92
N ASP A 280 18.36 -5.65 9.06
CA ASP A 280 18.87 -5.12 10.33
C ASP A 280 17.79 -5.15 11.41
N LEU A 281 16.53 -4.85 11.08
CA LEU A 281 15.41 -5.04 12.01
C LEU A 281 15.29 -6.51 12.44
N LEU A 282 15.39 -7.47 11.50
CA LEU A 282 15.31 -8.91 11.81
C LEU A 282 16.37 -9.40 12.80
N LYS A 283 17.52 -8.73 12.89
CA LYS A 283 18.56 -9.06 13.88
C LYS A 283 18.24 -8.53 15.28
N MET A 284 17.28 -7.61 15.40
CA MET A 284 16.92 -6.95 16.66
C MET A 284 15.64 -7.51 17.29
N ILE A 285 14.79 -8.16 16.51
CA ILE A 285 13.51 -8.76 16.92
C ILE A 285 13.60 -10.28 16.80
#